data_b230f4733df29cf837cd86e7774be3fe
#
_entry.id   b230f4733df29cf837cd86e7774be3fe
#
_cell.length_a   1.000
_cell.length_b   1.000
_cell.length_c   1.000
_cell.angle_alpha   90.00
_cell.angle_beta   90.00
_cell.angle_gamma   90.00
#
_symmetry.space_group_name_H-M   'P 1'
#
loop_
_entity.id
_entity.type
_entity.pdbx_description
1 polymer ?
#
loop_
_entity_poly.entity_id
_entity_poly.type
_entity_poly.pdbx_seq_one_letter_code
_entity_poly.pdbx_strand_id
1 'polypeptide(L)'
;NMSGLWNETKAWEQAWMPRTRALNYLRLNVGFDLVGNDDLESQASRTYFVGQKMWNTSTGLSMANIGNTQLQWETTARWTAGLDLSLLDNRLGVNFNYFYGKTSNLLSLSALSYVSGLKTNWKNSGEMKNQGFDVSLSARVIDLKDWKWSLGASAGHYKNELTSLPNGSFITELYGGNVLSQVGTAAGVFYGYKTDGVFSTTEEADAAALYQVDETGAKTYYRAGDMKFVDGDGKLRSGRNSGDHRSPPHR
;
A
#
# COMPACT_ATOMS: atom_id res chain seq x y z
N ASN A 1 16.75 0.58 -17.61
CA ASN A 1 15.65 -0.32 -17.98
C ASN A 1 16.19 -1.51 -18.78
N MET A 2 16.36 -2.64 -18.12
CA MET A 2 16.54 -3.92 -18.81
C MET A 2 15.19 -4.63 -18.86
N SER A 3 14.40 -4.37 -19.88
CA SER A 3 13.18 -5.14 -20.17
C SER A 3 13.52 -6.20 -21.21
N GLY A 4 13.52 -7.44 -20.78
CA GLY A 4 13.62 -8.59 -21.70
C GLY A 4 12.22 -9.03 -22.08
N LEU A 5 11.75 -8.66 -23.28
CA LEU A 5 10.54 -9.22 -23.88
C LEU A 5 10.88 -10.63 -24.38
N TRP A 6 10.33 -11.63 -23.72
CA TRP A 6 10.39 -13.03 -24.20
C TRP A 6 9.27 -13.28 -25.19
N ASN A 7 9.62 -13.93 -26.30
CA ASN A 7 8.84 -14.16 -27.50
C ASN A 7 7.35 -14.47 -27.28
N GLU A 8 6.50 -13.69 -27.93
CA GLU A 8 5.11 -14.01 -28.14
C GLU A 8 4.99 -15.30 -28.95
N THR A 9 4.50 -16.36 -28.33
CA THR A 9 4.24 -17.60 -29.05
C THR A 9 2.78 -17.63 -29.49
N LYS A 10 2.56 -17.48 -30.78
CA LYS A 10 1.24 -17.66 -31.38
C LYS A 10 0.92 -19.13 -31.49
N ALA A 11 0.27 -19.69 -30.46
CA ALA A 11 0.03 -21.14 -30.40
C ALA A 11 -0.83 -21.69 -31.56
N TRP A 12 -1.71 -20.89 -32.17
CA TRP A 12 -2.55 -21.34 -33.29
C TRP A 12 -1.79 -21.53 -34.61
N GLU A 13 -0.58 -20.99 -34.72
CA GLU A 13 0.28 -21.21 -35.89
C GLU A 13 1.02 -22.55 -35.82
N GLN A 14 0.95 -23.22 -34.69
CA GLN A 14 1.56 -24.54 -34.51
C GLN A 14 0.72 -25.65 -35.11
N ALA A 15 1.33 -26.52 -35.90
CA ALA A 15 0.64 -27.59 -36.65
C ALA A 15 -0.09 -28.63 -35.78
N TRP A 16 0.24 -28.70 -34.47
CA TRP A 16 -0.37 -29.63 -33.52
C TRP A 16 -1.70 -29.13 -32.92
N MET A 17 -2.03 -27.86 -33.13
CA MET A 17 -3.25 -27.29 -32.55
C MET A 17 -4.45 -27.49 -33.49
N PRO A 18 -5.51 -28.21 -33.08
CA PRO A 18 -6.66 -28.41 -33.91
C PRO A 18 -7.37 -27.06 -34.18
N ARG A 19 -7.53 -26.71 -35.44
CA ARG A 19 -8.35 -25.56 -35.86
C ARG A 19 -9.81 -25.91 -35.63
N THR A 20 -10.32 -25.58 -34.45
CA THR A 20 -11.74 -25.72 -34.15
C THR A 20 -12.41 -24.36 -34.29
N ARG A 21 -13.69 -24.33 -34.72
CA ARG A 21 -14.50 -23.09 -34.66
C ARG A 21 -14.55 -22.46 -33.26
N ALA A 22 -14.22 -23.23 -32.25
CA ALA A 22 -14.26 -22.80 -30.86
C ALA A 22 -13.09 -21.87 -30.48
N LEU A 23 -11.86 -22.09 -30.99
CA LEU A 23 -10.67 -21.32 -30.68
C LEU A 23 -10.15 -20.61 -31.91
N ASN A 24 -10.24 -19.29 -31.93
CA ASN A 24 -9.80 -18.46 -33.04
C ASN A 24 -8.41 -17.85 -32.79
N TYR A 25 -8.10 -17.56 -31.55
CA TYR A 25 -6.86 -16.90 -31.19
C TYR A 25 -6.45 -17.29 -29.77
N LEU A 26 -5.16 -17.60 -29.61
CA LEU A 26 -4.52 -17.83 -28.31
C LEU A 26 -3.14 -17.17 -28.32
N ARG A 27 -2.92 -16.28 -27.38
CA ARG A 27 -1.62 -15.64 -27.17
C ARG A 27 -1.22 -15.80 -25.71
N LEU A 28 -0.01 -16.25 -25.48
CA LEU A 28 0.62 -16.32 -24.19
C LEU A 28 1.76 -15.31 -24.14
N ASN A 29 1.77 -14.47 -23.13
CA ASN A 29 2.81 -13.49 -22.87
C ASN A 29 3.47 -13.82 -21.55
N VAL A 30 4.79 -13.83 -21.53
CA VAL A 30 5.56 -13.90 -20.28
C VAL A 30 6.61 -12.81 -20.34
N GLY A 31 6.68 -12.00 -19.28
CA GLY A 31 7.62 -10.89 -19.18
C GLY A 31 8.37 -10.92 -17.86
N PHE A 32 9.57 -10.40 -17.88
CA PHE A 32 10.37 -10.11 -16.73
C PHE A 32 10.94 -8.70 -16.84
N ASP A 33 10.70 -7.89 -15.82
CA ASP A 33 11.17 -6.52 -15.74
C ASP A 33 12.03 -6.35 -14.49
N LEU A 34 13.13 -5.60 -14.64
CA LEU A 34 13.93 -5.11 -13.53
C LEU A 34 13.93 -3.59 -13.59
N VAL A 35 13.35 -2.94 -12.58
CA VAL A 35 13.17 -1.49 -12.54
C VAL A 35 13.84 -0.95 -11.29
N GLY A 36 14.63 0.12 -11.45
CA GLY A 36 15.17 0.90 -10.35
C GLY A 36 14.36 2.16 -10.11
N ASN A 37 14.17 2.54 -8.85
CA ASN A 37 13.57 3.81 -8.44
C ASN A 37 14.50 4.51 -7.47
N ASP A 38 14.82 5.77 -7.75
CA ASP A 38 15.69 6.64 -6.97
C ASP A 38 15.01 7.96 -6.56
N ASP A 39 13.69 7.93 -6.38
CA ASP A 39 12.90 9.10 -6.01
C ASP A 39 13.23 9.57 -4.59
N LEU A 40 14.38 10.22 -4.50
CA LEU A 40 14.93 10.83 -3.30
C LEU A 40 15.27 12.29 -3.56
N GLU A 41 15.19 13.09 -2.51
CA GLU A 41 15.77 14.44 -2.55
C GLU A 41 17.26 14.38 -2.92
N SER A 42 17.70 15.28 -3.80
CA SER A 42 19.08 15.31 -4.33
C SER A 42 20.18 15.36 -3.27
N GLN A 43 19.85 15.73 -2.04
CA GLN A 43 20.77 15.86 -0.91
C GLN A 43 20.59 14.76 0.15
N ALA A 44 19.75 13.76 -0.07
CA ALA A 44 19.47 12.69 0.91
C ALA A 44 20.74 11.91 1.33
N SER A 45 21.70 11.74 0.42
CA SER A 45 22.97 11.06 0.67
C SER A 45 24.03 11.93 1.36
N ARG A 46 23.80 13.24 1.54
CA ARG A 46 24.79 14.17 2.08
C ARG A 46 24.39 14.73 3.43
N THR A 47 25.38 14.91 4.31
CA THR A 47 25.17 15.69 5.53
C THR A 47 25.21 17.16 5.19
N TYR A 48 24.21 17.92 5.58
CA TYR A 48 24.18 19.37 5.42
C TYR A 48 23.55 20.07 6.61
N PHE A 49 23.91 21.36 6.74
CA PHE A 49 23.48 22.25 7.79
C PHE A 49 22.66 23.38 7.21
N VAL A 50 21.70 23.87 7.97
CA VAL A 50 20.87 25.03 7.62
C VAL A 50 21.04 26.12 8.68
N GLY A 51 20.96 27.37 8.24
CA GLY A 51 20.92 28.51 9.15
C GLY A 51 19.58 28.53 9.90
N GLN A 52 19.62 28.51 11.22
CA GLN A 52 18.44 28.63 12.05
C GLN A 52 18.57 29.83 12.99
N LYS A 53 17.52 30.64 13.07
CA LYS A 53 17.49 31.74 14.03
C LYS A 53 17.43 31.17 15.45
N MET A 54 18.43 31.51 16.26
CA MET A 54 18.45 31.22 17.68
C MET A 54 18.18 32.53 18.44
N TRP A 55 17.20 32.51 19.32
CA TRP A 55 16.92 33.61 20.26
C TRP A 55 16.83 35.00 19.58
N ASN A 56 15.99 35.16 18.60
CA ASN A 56 15.63 36.44 17.95
C ASN A 56 16.78 37.30 17.38
N THR A 57 18.04 37.09 17.73
CA THR A 57 19.17 37.95 17.36
C THR A 57 20.35 37.23 16.75
N SER A 58 20.49 35.94 16.93
CA SER A 58 21.65 35.18 16.46
C SER A 58 21.22 34.10 15.45
N THR A 59 22.02 33.95 14.37
CA THR A 59 21.85 32.85 13.42
C THR A 59 22.85 31.75 13.80
N GLY A 60 22.33 30.57 14.12
CA GLY A 60 23.13 29.37 14.36
C GLY A 60 23.01 28.40 13.18
N LEU A 61 23.91 27.43 13.11
CA LEU A 61 23.82 26.31 12.18
C LEU A 61 23.17 25.12 12.88
N SER A 62 22.10 24.60 12.28
CA SER A 62 21.46 23.35 12.69
C SER A 62 21.71 22.29 11.64
N MET A 63 22.01 21.06 12.07
CA MET A 63 22.09 19.93 11.17
C MET A 63 20.70 19.65 10.62
N ALA A 64 20.55 19.63 9.30
CA ALA A 64 19.27 19.36 8.63
C ALA A 64 19.16 17.91 8.14
N ASN A 65 20.30 17.29 7.82
CA ASN A 65 20.35 15.90 7.40
C ASN A 65 21.66 15.23 7.79
N ILE A 66 21.60 13.96 8.16
CA ILE A 66 22.75 13.07 8.25
C ILE A 66 22.78 12.25 6.98
N GLY A 67 23.81 12.46 6.17
CA GLY A 67 23.98 11.75 4.91
C GLY A 67 24.21 10.26 5.12
N ASN A 68 23.66 9.48 4.22
CA ASN A 68 23.94 8.05 4.10
C ASN A 68 24.53 7.78 2.72
N THR A 69 25.84 7.57 2.69
CA THR A 69 26.58 7.30 1.43
C THR A 69 26.34 5.89 0.89
N GLN A 70 25.67 5.03 1.65
CA GLN A 70 25.32 3.67 1.24
C GLN A 70 23.92 3.57 0.63
N LEU A 71 23.25 4.71 0.42
CA LEU A 71 21.95 4.72 -0.22
C LEU A 71 22.05 4.15 -1.63
N GLN A 72 21.15 3.22 -1.91
CA GLN A 72 20.95 2.56 -3.20
C GLN A 72 19.52 2.83 -3.67
N TRP A 73 19.30 2.74 -4.97
CA TRP A 73 17.94 2.77 -5.52
C TRP A 73 17.14 1.55 -5.09
N GLU A 74 15.86 1.71 -4.98
CA GLU A 74 14.95 0.58 -4.84
C GLU A 74 15.00 -0.26 -6.13
N THR A 75 14.99 -1.56 -5.98
CA THR A 75 14.98 -2.48 -7.11
C THR A 75 13.74 -3.34 -7.09
N THR A 76 12.95 -3.26 -8.15
CA THR A 76 11.76 -4.09 -8.35
C THR A 76 12.00 -5.10 -9.46
N ALA A 77 12.00 -6.37 -9.10
CA ALA A 77 11.96 -7.49 -10.04
C ALA A 77 10.51 -7.94 -10.20
N ARG A 78 9.97 -7.89 -11.42
CA ARG A 78 8.57 -8.19 -11.71
C ARG A 78 8.44 -9.24 -12.80
N TRP A 79 7.66 -10.27 -12.52
CA TRP A 79 7.21 -11.27 -13.48
C TRP A 79 5.78 -10.97 -13.89
N THR A 80 5.50 -11.10 -15.17
CA THR A 80 4.17 -10.96 -15.73
C THR A 80 3.85 -12.17 -16.59
N ALA A 81 2.61 -12.66 -16.52
CA ALA A 81 2.10 -13.71 -17.37
C ALA A 81 0.71 -13.31 -17.87
N GLY A 82 0.54 -13.29 -19.17
CA GLY A 82 -0.71 -12.90 -19.83
C GLY A 82 -1.23 -13.99 -20.75
N LEU A 83 -2.55 -14.06 -20.82
CA LEU A 83 -3.29 -14.97 -21.69
C LEU A 83 -4.37 -14.17 -22.43
N ASP A 84 -4.27 -14.14 -23.75
CA ASP A 84 -5.30 -13.59 -24.62
C ASP A 84 -5.98 -14.72 -25.39
N LEU A 85 -7.29 -14.81 -25.29
CA LEU A 85 -8.11 -15.79 -25.97
C LEU A 85 -9.16 -15.09 -26.82
N SER A 86 -9.39 -15.62 -28.00
CA SER A 86 -10.57 -15.29 -28.80
C SER A 86 -11.26 -16.58 -29.22
N LEU A 87 -12.55 -16.66 -28.91
CA LEU A 87 -13.36 -17.85 -29.04
C LEU A 87 -14.61 -17.56 -29.91
N LEU A 88 -15.23 -18.62 -30.46
CA LEU A 88 -16.53 -18.57 -31.10
C LEU A 88 -16.56 -17.55 -32.25
N ASP A 89 -15.67 -17.69 -33.21
CA ASP A 89 -15.53 -16.79 -34.37
C ASP A 89 -15.36 -15.30 -33.93
N ASN A 90 -14.47 -15.08 -32.91
CA ASN A 90 -14.20 -13.78 -32.31
C ASN A 90 -15.41 -13.14 -31.61
N ARG A 91 -16.40 -13.93 -31.21
CA ARG A 91 -17.54 -13.43 -30.43
C ARG A 91 -17.25 -13.29 -28.97
N LEU A 92 -16.31 -14.09 -28.41
CA LEU A 92 -15.89 -14.03 -27.04
C LEU A 92 -14.40 -13.78 -26.96
N GLY A 93 -14.02 -12.67 -26.41
CA GLY A 93 -12.65 -12.30 -26.07
C GLY A 93 -12.42 -12.42 -24.55
N VAL A 94 -11.31 -13.03 -24.16
CA VAL A 94 -10.86 -13.15 -22.77
C VAL A 94 -9.43 -12.68 -22.71
N ASN A 95 -9.15 -11.73 -21.83
CA ASN A 95 -7.80 -11.31 -21.49
C ASN A 95 -7.61 -11.57 -20.00
N PHE A 96 -6.53 -12.25 -19.64
CA PHE A 96 -6.13 -12.52 -18.27
C PHE A 96 -4.66 -12.18 -18.11
N ASN A 97 -4.34 -11.37 -17.11
CA ASN A 97 -2.97 -11.05 -16.75
C ASN A 97 -2.74 -11.34 -15.28
N TYR A 98 -1.59 -11.88 -14.97
CA TYR A 98 -1.08 -12.07 -13.62
C TYR A 98 0.27 -11.41 -13.49
N PHE A 99 0.52 -10.75 -12.38
CA PHE A 99 1.84 -10.19 -12.07
C PHE A 99 2.27 -10.54 -10.65
N TYR A 100 3.57 -10.71 -10.52
CA TYR A 100 4.25 -10.88 -9.24
C TYR A 100 5.53 -10.05 -9.25
N GLY A 101 5.67 -9.13 -8.29
CA GLY A 101 6.82 -8.26 -8.15
C GLY A 101 7.39 -8.32 -6.74
N LYS A 102 8.71 -8.33 -6.65
CA LYS A 102 9.44 -8.15 -5.39
C LYS A 102 10.27 -6.88 -5.48
N THR A 103 10.03 -5.95 -4.56
CA THR A 103 10.82 -4.74 -4.39
C THR A 103 11.76 -4.94 -3.21
N SER A 104 13.03 -4.74 -3.45
CA SER A 104 14.11 -4.81 -2.46
C SER A 104 14.75 -3.44 -2.27
N ASN A 105 15.46 -3.25 -1.17
CA ASN A 105 16.10 -1.98 -0.83
C ASN A 105 15.12 -0.81 -0.74
N LEU A 106 13.92 -1.04 -0.17
CA LEU A 106 12.95 0.03 0.02
C LEU A 106 13.58 1.22 0.73
N LEU A 107 13.41 2.40 0.17
CA LEU A 107 13.86 3.65 0.74
C LEU A 107 12.85 4.08 1.82
N SER A 108 13.31 4.17 3.04
CA SER A 108 12.47 4.54 4.17
C SER A 108 13.18 5.49 5.12
N LEU A 109 12.39 6.33 5.78
CA LEU A 109 12.86 7.17 6.87
C LEU A 109 12.96 6.33 8.13
N SER A 110 14.17 6.15 8.62
CA SER A 110 14.45 5.45 9.86
C SER A 110 14.56 6.44 11.02
N ALA A 111 13.89 6.14 12.11
CA ALA A 111 13.98 6.96 13.31
C ALA A 111 15.41 6.96 13.87
N LEU A 112 15.91 8.11 14.24
CA LEU A 112 17.18 8.30 14.91
C LEU A 112 16.97 8.55 16.41
N SER A 113 18.01 8.24 17.19
CA SER A 113 18.01 8.64 18.61
C SER A 113 17.97 10.17 18.72
N TYR A 114 17.19 10.67 19.66
CA TYR A 114 17.08 12.12 19.93
C TYR A 114 18.42 12.79 20.22
N VAL A 115 19.41 12.04 20.65
CA VAL A 115 20.78 12.53 20.90
C VAL A 115 21.46 13.05 19.63
N SER A 116 21.04 12.58 18.44
CA SER A 116 21.59 13.03 17.16
C SER A 116 21.13 14.42 16.73
N GLY A 117 20.12 14.99 17.40
CA GLY A 117 19.49 16.25 17.01
C GLY A 117 18.59 16.18 15.78
N LEU A 118 18.46 15.00 15.16
CA LEU A 118 17.56 14.73 14.03
C LEU A 118 16.55 13.63 14.38
N LYS A 119 15.37 13.71 13.78
CA LYS A 119 14.31 12.73 14.03
C LYS A 119 14.47 11.47 13.17
N THR A 120 14.91 11.65 11.93
CA THR A 120 14.95 10.56 10.93
C THR A 120 16.14 10.70 9.99
N ASN A 121 16.55 9.61 9.38
CA ASN A 121 17.44 9.60 8.21
C ASN A 121 16.98 8.57 7.17
N TRP A 122 17.42 8.76 5.93
CA TRP A 122 17.14 7.83 4.84
C TRP A 122 17.99 6.57 4.93
N LYS A 123 17.35 5.42 4.79
CA LYS A 123 17.99 4.10 4.71
C LYS A 123 17.30 3.22 3.69
N ASN A 124 18.07 2.36 3.06
CA ASN A 124 17.53 1.21 2.35
C ASN A 124 17.16 0.14 3.38
N SER A 125 15.89 0.00 3.66
CA SER A 125 15.44 -0.95 4.66
C SER A 125 14.10 -1.53 4.27
N GLY A 126 14.09 -2.84 4.15
CA GLY A 126 12.87 -3.58 3.92
C GLY A 126 12.72 -4.11 2.50
N GLU A 127 11.75 -4.98 2.40
CA GLU A 127 11.31 -5.61 1.17
C GLU A 127 9.80 -5.66 1.12
N MET A 128 9.26 -5.57 -0.07
CA MET A 128 7.83 -5.65 -0.33
C MET A 128 7.57 -6.57 -1.51
N LYS A 129 6.51 -7.33 -1.43
CA LYS A 129 5.97 -8.08 -2.57
C LYS A 129 4.64 -7.50 -3.01
N ASN A 130 4.44 -7.47 -4.33
CA ASN A 130 3.22 -7.08 -4.99
C ASN A 130 2.78 -8.21 -5.91
N GLN A 131 1.54 -8.61 -5.83
CA GLN A 131 0.97 -9.61 -6.72
C GLN A 131 -0.48 -9.28 -7.02
N GLY A 132 -0.91 -9.64 -8.21
CA GLY A 132 -2.29 -9.41 -8.59
C GLY A 132 -2.62 -10.02 -9.93
N PHE A 133 -3.89 -9.92 -10.26
CA PHE A 133 -4.39 -10.34 -11.56
C PHE A 133 -5.45 -9.35 -12.05
N ASP A 134 -5.59 -9.28 -13.34
CA ASP A 134 -6.71 -8.65 -14.02
C ASP A 134 -7.30 -9.61 -15.07
N VAL A 135 -8.60 -9.55 -15.21
CA VAL A 135 -9.34 -10.29 -16.19
C VAL A 135 -10.31 -9.35 -16.89
N SER A 136 -10.34 -9.42 -18.23
CA SER A 136 -11.29 -8.69 -19.05
C SER A 136 -11.99 -9.66 -19.97
N LEU A 137 -13.31 -9.55 -20.02
CA LEU A 137 -14.19 -10.34 -20.88
C LEU A 137 -14.89 -9.40 -21.84
N SER A 138 -14.93 -9.76 -23.10
CA SER A 138 -15.70 -9.06 -24.13
C SER A 138 -16.53 -10.08 -24.91
N ALA A 139 -17.83 -9.83 -25.01
CA ALA A 139 -18.73 -10.73 -25.72
C ALA A 139 -19.56 -9.95 -26.73
N ARG A 140 -19.56 -10.40 -28.00
CA ARG A 140 -20.49 -9.95 -29.02
C ARG A 140 -21.73 -10.84 -28.96
N VAL A 141 -22.74 -10.37 -28.21
CA VAL A 141 -23.94 -11.16 -27.90
C VAL A 141 -24.85 -11.24 -29.13
N ILE A 142 -25.07 -10.09 -29.80
CA ILE A 142 -25.87 -9.98 -31.00
C ILE A 142 -25.00 -9.40 -32.11
N ASP A 143 -24.96 -10.07 -33.24
CA ASP A 143 -24.24 -9.64 -34.45
C ASP A 143 -25.11 -9.93 -35.68
N LEU A 144 -26.17 -9.14 -35.83
CA LEU A 144 -27.07 -9.15 -36.97
C LEU A 144 -26.73 -7.97 -37.89
N LYS A 145 -27.26 -7.99 -39.12
CA LYS A 145 -27.03 -6.93 -40.12
C LYS A 145 -27.39 -5.54 -39.58
N ASP A 146 -28.51 -5.43 -38.89
CA ASP A 146 -29.08 -4.14 -38.44
C ASP A 146 -28.94 -3.94 -36.93
N TRP A 147 -28.55 -4.99 -36.17
CA TRP A 147 -28.43 -4.94 -34.71
C TRP A 147 -27.11 -5.57 -34.26
N LYS A 148 -26.32 -4.78 -33.58
CA LYS A 148 -25.05 -5.25 -32.96
C LYS A 148 -25.05 -4.89 -31.50
N TRP A 149 -24.87 -5.90 -30.66
CA TRP A 149 -24.77 -5.69 -29.20
C TRP A 149 -23.55 -6.41 -28.64
N SER A 150 -22.70 -5.64 -27.98
CA SER A 150 -21.49 -6.14 -27.32
C SER A 150 -21.54 -5.82 -25.84
N LEU A 151 -21.12 -6.77 -25.01
CA LEU A 151 -21.01 -6.65 -23.58
C LEU A 151 -19.55 -6.80 -23.20
N GLY A 152 -19.08 -5.96 -22.27
CA GLY A 152 -17.74 -6.03 -21.68
C GLY A 152 -17.81 -5.99 -20.18
N ALA A 153 -16.96 -6.79 -19.52
CA ALA A 153 -16.76 -6.77 -18.08
C ALA A 153 -15.28 -6.92 -17.77
N SER A 154 -14.80 -6.22 -16.76
CA SER A 154 -13.43 -6.40 -16.27
C SER A 154 -13.42 -6.43 -14.75
N ALA A 155 -12.51 -7.22 -14.19
CA ALA A 155 -12.27 -7.31 -12.76
C ALA A 155 -10.77 -7.47 -12.52
N GLY A 156 -10.28 -6.86 -11.45
CA GLY A 156 -8.89 -6.97 -11.06
C GLY A 156 -8.75 -6.99 -9.55
N HIS A 157 -7.72 -7.65 -9.09
CA HIS A 157 -7.35 -7.66 -7.67
C HIS A 157 -5.84 -7.60 -7.54
N TYR A 158 -5.37 -6.81 -6.58
CA TYR A 158 -3.97 -6.80 -6.22
C TYR A 158 -3.79 -6.83 -4.71
N LYS A 159 -2.66 -7.37 -4.29
CA LYS A 159 -2.23 -7.39 -2.89
C LYS A 159 -0.77 -6.99 -2.82
N ASN A 160 -0.47 -6.06 -1.94
CA ASN A 160 0.90 -5.78 -1.53
C ASN A 160 1.13 -6.27 -0.08
N GLU A 161 2.37 -6.55 0.27
CA GLU A 161 2.73 -7.01 1.60
C GLU A 161 4.18 -6.68 1.88
N LEU A 162 4.44 -6.05 3.03
CA LEU A 162 5.80 -5.84 3.54
C LEU A 162 6.36 -7.18 4.03
N THR A 163 7.44 -7.64 3.42
CA THR A 163 8.06 -8.95 3.75
C THR A 163 9.24 -8.83 4.69
N SER A 164 9.87 -7.66 4.75
CA SER A 164 10.98 -7.39 5.65
C SER A 164 10.99 -5.92 6.06
N LEU A 165 11.23 -5.66 7.34
CA LEU A 165 11.46 -4.34 7.92
C LEU A 165 12.53 -4.48 9.02
N PRO A 166 13.78 -4.11 8.76
CA PRO A 166 14.90 -4.31 9.70
C PRO A 166 14.71 -3.65 11.06
N ASN A 167 13.98 -2.56 11.13
CA ASN A 167 13.72 -1.82 12.36
C ASN A 167 12.41 -2.23 13.05
N GLY A 168 11.79 -3.33 12.63
CA GLY A 168 10.49 -3.76 13.14
C GLY A 168 9.34 -2.90 12.66
N SER A 169 8.20 -2.98 13.34
CA SER A 169 7.03 -2.16 13.03
C SER A 169 7.22 -0.72 13.51
N PHE A 170 6.76 0.24 12.73
CA PHE A 170 6.77 1.66 13.10
C PHE A 170 5.49 2.36 12.61
N ILE A 171 5.17 3.46 13.29
CA ILE A 171 4.03 4.31 12.94
C ILE A 171 4.59 5.62 12.40
N THR A 172 4.06 6.05 11.27
CA THR A 172 4.36 7.34 10.64
C THR A 172 3.12 8.21 10.69
N GLU A 173 3.27 9.44 11.17
CA GLU A 173 2.21 10.44 11.08
C GLU A 173 2.22 11.06 9.67
N LEU A 174 1.10 10.99 8.98
CA LEU A 174 0.93 11.52 7.63
C LEU A 174 -0.39 12.28 7.54
N TYR A 175 -0.31 13.58 7.23
CA TYR A 175 -1.48 14.46 7.08
C TYR A 175 -2.46 14.43 8.27
N GLY A 176 -1.93 14.31 9.49
CA GLY A 176 -2.74 14.23 10.71
C GLY A 176 -3.36 12.87 11.01
N GLY A 177 -3.04 11.85 10.20
CA GLY A 177 -3.38 10.45 10.45
C GLY A 177 -2.15 9.60 10.72
N ASN A 178 -2.35 8.45 11.33
CA ASN A 178 -1.28 7.49 11.59
C ASN A 178 -1.32 6.36 10.57
N VAL A 179 -0.15 5.99 10.07
CA VAL A 179 0.07 4.88 9.15
C VAL A 179 1.02 3.88 9.81
N LEU A 180 0.59 2.63 9.89
CA LEU A 180 1.40 1.52 10.41
C LEU A 180 2.13 0.83 9.27
N SER A 181 3.43 0.66 9.43
CA SER A 181 4.26 -0.21 8.63
C SER A 181 4.69 -1.40 9.47
N GLN A 182 4.26 -2.60 9.09
CA GLN A 182 4.52 -3.85 9.81
C GLN A 182 4.72 -4.99 8.82
N VAL A 183 5.63 -5.90 9.13
CA VAL A 183 5.83 -7.12 8.33
C VAL A 183 4.55 -7.95 8.32
N GLY A 184 4.18 -8.44 7.16
CA GLY A 184 2.96 -9.23 6.94
C GLY A 184 1.71 -8.39 6.68
N THR A 185 1.80 -7.06 6.69
CA THR A 185 0.71 -6.15 6.35
C THR A 185 0.95 -5.46 5.02
N ALA A 186 -0.11 -4.87 4.47
CA ALA A 186 0.03 -4.00 3.32
C ALA A 186 0.84 -2.74 3.69
N ALA A 187 1.54 -2.15 2.71
CA ALA A 187 2.16 -0.86 2.90
C ALA A 187 1.10 0.23 3.03
N GLY A 188 1.28 1.15 3.97
CA GLY A 188 0.38 2.28 4.11
C GLY A 188 -0.96 1.96 4.80
N VAL A 189 -1.00 1.01 5.71
CA VAL A 189 -2.21 0.68 6.47
C VAL A 189 -2.51 1.80 7.45
N PHE A 190 -3.71 2.35 7.39
CA PHE A 190 -4.18 3.30 8.39
C PHE A 190 -4.21 2.66 9.78
N TYR A 191 -3.70 3.39 10.74
CA TYR A 191 -3.64 2.97 12.12
C TYR A 191 -4.36 3.97 13.01
N GLY A 192 -5.37 3.51 13.70
CA GLY A 192 -6.19 4.39 14.55
C GLY A 192 -7.10 3.60 15.47
N TYR A 193 -7.93 4.34 16.15
CA TYR A 193 -8.92 3.77 17.05
C TYR A 193 -10.10 3.23 16.24
N LYS A 194 -10.57 2.05 16.62
CA LYS A 194 -11.84 1.53 16.09
C LYS A 194 -12.99 2.21 16.83
N THR A 195 -13.96 2.71 16.07
CA THR A 195 -15.14 3.37 16.62
C THR A 195 -16.41 2.59 16.26
N ASP A 196 -17.39 2.64 17.15
CA ASP A 196 -18.74 2.06 16.98
C ASP A 196 -19.79 3.17 17.09
N GLY A 197 -19.67 4.15 16.21
CA GLY A 197 -20.56 5.31 16.19
C GLY A 197 -20.32 6.29 17.33
N VAL A 198 -21.38 6.99 17.72
CA VAL A 198 -21.39 8.01 18.79
C VAL A 198 -22.44 7.69 19.85
N PHE A 199 -22.27 8.21 21.05
CA PHE A 199 -23.32 8.19 22.05
C PHE A 199 -24.46 9.10 21.59
N SER A 200 -25.64 8.52 21.32
CA SER A 200 -26.76 9.26 20.75
C SER A 200 -27.47 10.12 21.81
N THR A 201 -27.46 9.67 23.06
CA THR A 201 -28.10 10.38 24.18
C THR A 201 -27.20 10.43 25.41
N THR A 202 -27.51 11.35 26.31
CA THR A 202 -26.78 11.49 27.58
C THR A 202 -27.00 10.25 28.47
N GLU A 203 -28.21 9.71 28.49
CA GLU A 203 -28.58 8.51 29.24
C GLU A 203 -27.77 7.30 28.79
N GLU A 204 -27.52 7.18 27.48
CA GLU A 204 -26.67 6.10 26.93
C GLU A 204 -25.22 6.27 27.39
N ALA A 205 -24.68 7.47 27.34
CA ALA A 205 -23.33 7.76 27.79
C ALA A 205 -23.17 7.53 29.29
N ASP A 206 -24.12 7.98 30.11
CA ASP A 206 -24.12 7.79 31.56
C ASP A 206 -24.26 6.29 31.93
N ALA A 207 -25.10 5.54 31.22
CA ALA A 207 -25.24 4.10 31.42
C ALA A 207 -23.97 3.31 31.09
N ALA A 208 -23.18 3.78 30.11
CA ALA A 208 -21.89 3.18 29.78
C ALA A 208 -20.83 3.44 30.85
N ALA A 209 -20.94 4.53 31.64
CA ALA A 209 -20.04 4.92 32.71
C ALA A 209 -18.55 4.98 32.29
N LEU A 210 -18.29 5.29 31.03
CA LEU A 210 -16.96 5.34 30.45
C LEU A 210 -16.37 6.75 30.55
N TYR A 211 -15.05 6.84 30.63
CA TYR A 211 -14.33 8.11 30.76
C TYR A 211 -13.02 8.09 30.00
N GLN A 212 -12.56 9.24 29.60
CA GLN A 212 -11.18 9.48 29.16
C GLN A 212 -10.33 9.97 30.32
N VAL A 213 -9.05 9.60 30.33
CA VAL A 213 -8.06 10.09 31.27
C VAL A 213 -7.08 10.97 30.51
N ASP A 214 -6.92 12.21 30.90
CA ASP A 214 -5.93 13.12 30.33
C ASP A 214 -4.50 12.82 30.82
N GLU A 215 -3.51 13.59 30.33
CA GLU A 215 -2.10 13.45 30.75
C GLU A 215 -1.87 13.72 32.22
N THR A 216 -2.75 14.48 32.86
CA THR A 216 -2.68 14.81 34.32
C THR A 216 -3.35 13.75 35.18
N GLY A 217 -4.04 12.77 34.56
CA GLY A 217 -4.80 11.74 35.28
C GLY A 217 -6.24 12.14 35.59
N ALA A 218 -6.70 13.32 35.15
CA ALA A 218 -8.08 13.72 35.32
C ALA A 218 -9.03 12.93 34.44
N LYS A 219 -10.20 12.57 34.98
CA LYS A 219 -11.23 11.78 34.28
C LYS A 219 -12.30 12.70 33.70
N THR A 220 -12.54 12.55 32.41
CA THR A 220 -13.63 13.22 31.72
C THR A 220 -14.60 12.15 31.19
N TYR A 221 -15.83 12.16 31.68
CA TYR A 221 -16.86 11.21 31.25
C TYR A 221 -17.40 11.56 29.87
N TYR A 222 -17.71 10.53 29.08
CA TYR A 222 -18.30 10.69 27.76
C TYR A 222 -19.71 11.28 27.87
N ARG A 223 -20.10 12.03 26.85
CA ARG A 223 -21.38 12.71 26.72
C ARG A 223 -22.05 12.36 25.41
N ALA A 224 -23.30 12.72 25.25
CA ALA A 224 -23.97 12.65 23.95
C ALA A 224 -23.17 13.40 22.87
N GLY A 225 -22.94 12.75 21.73
CA GLY A 225 -22.12 13.24 20.62
C GLY A 225 -20.67 12.77 20.64
N ASP A 226 -20.16 12.23 21.76
CA ASP A 226 -18.81 11.68 21.83
C ASP A 226 -18.70 10.33 21.10
N MET A 227 -17.52 10.06 20.52
CA MET A 227 -17.27 8.79 19.83
C MET A 227 -17.17 7.61 20.80
N LYS A 228 -17.77 6.50 20.42
CA LYS A 228 -17.63 5.22 21.10
C LYS A 228 -16.37 4.52 20.63
N PHE A 229 -15.34 4.45 21.46
CA PHE A 229 -14.12 3.71 21.15
C PHE A 229 -14.24 2.25 21.57
N VAL A 230 -13.86 1.36 20.68
CA VAL A 230 -13.95 -0.10 20.88
C VAL A 230 -12.53 -0.65 20.93
N ASP A 231 -12.26 -1.49 21.91
CA ASP A 231 -10.99 -2.21 22.03
C ASP A 231 -10.91 -3.40 21.06
N GLY A 232 -9.74 -4.03 20.97
CA GLY A 232 -9.48 -5.17 20.10
C GLY A 232 -10.41 -6.37 20.32
N ASP A 233 -11.02 -6.46 21.51
CA ASP A 233 -12.03 -7.50 21.85
C ASP A 233 -13.47 -7.11 21.48
N GLY A 234 -13.67 -5.95 20.86
CA GLY A 234 -14.98 -5.44 20.46
C GLY A 234 -15.80 -4.82 21.59
N LYS A 235 -15.22 -4.58 22.76
CA LYS A 235 -15.91 -3.98 23.90
C LYS A 235 -15.58 -2.51 24.02
N LEU A 236 -16.60 -1.73 24.41
CA LEU A 236 -16.42 -0.33 24.80
C LEU A 236 -15.60 -0.24 26.06
N ARG A 237 -14.59 0.61 26.09
CA ARG A 237 -13.74 0.83 27.27
C ARG A 237 -13.44 2.30 27.49
N SER A 238 -13.18 2.61 28.76
CA SER A 238 -12.63 3.92 29.14
C SER A 238 -11.24 4.10 28.54
N GLY A 239 -11.00 5.23 27.87
CA GLY A 239 -9.73 5.52 27.20
C GLY A 239 -8.76 6.32 28.05
N ARG A 240 -7.46 6.13 27.81
CA ARG A 240 -6.42 7.09 28.16
C ARG A 240 -6.07 7.90 26.93
N ASN A 241 -5.91 9.19 27.07
CA ASN A 241 -5.54 10.11 25.97
C ASN A 241 -4.10 9.90 25.45
N SER A 242 -3.36 8.96 26.01
CA SER A 242 -2.01 8.58 25.62
C SER A 242 -1.96 7.16 25.07
N GLY A 243 -2.14 7.00 23.79
CA GLY A 243 -1.51 5.95 22.98
C GLY A 243 -1.77 4.46 23.28
N ASP A 244 -2.56 4.10 24.29
CA ASP A 244 -2.63 2.73 24.81
C ASP A 244 -3.77 1.85 24.23
N HIS A 245 -4.61 2.42 23.37
CA HIS A 245 -5.65 1.67 22.66
C HIS A 245 -5.19 1.24 21.26
N ARG A 246 -4.12 0.47 21.23
CA ARG A 246 -3.57 -0.08 19.99
C ARG A 246 -4.36 -1.33 19.62
N SER A 247 -5.42 -1.15 18.87
CA SER A 247 -6.02 -2.30 18.15
C SER A 247 -5.11 -2.70 17.01
N PRO A 248 -4.78 -3.98 16.86
CA PRO A 248 -4.05 -4.42 15.67
C PRO A 248 -4.86 -4.11 14.42
N PRO A 249 -4.21 -3.80 13.29
CA PRO A 249 -4.91 -3.51 12.05
C PRO A 249 -5.79 -4.68 11.66
N HIS A 250 -7.08 -4.43 11.43
CA HIS A 250 -7.98 -5.43 10.89
C HIS A 250 -7.68 -5.64 9.40
N ARG A 251 -7.57 -6.90 9.03
CA ARG A 251 -7.43 -7.38 7.64
C ARG A 251 -8.72 -7.14 6.87
#